data_262392fc2c98d25d30d5005ba51fafc6
#
_entry.id   262392fc2c98d25d30d5005ba51fafc6
#
_cell.length_a   1.000
_cell.length_b   1.000
_cell.length_c   1.000
_cell.angle_alpha   90.00
_cell.angle_beta   90.00
_cell.angle_gamma   90.00
#
_symmetry.space_group_name_H-M   'P 1'
#
loop_
_entity.id
_entity.type
_entity.pdbx_description
1 polymer ?
#
loop_
_entity_poly.entity_id
_entity_poly.type
_entity_poly.pdbx_seq_one_letter_code
_entity_poly.pdbx_strand_id
1 'polypeptide(L)'
;MKIYVEILDEKVLVWLGNAQFVKAKPAVYVLYDKNLDAIYIGESENLRDKFAMYFNTNFENDPCKQKTHTYQRAFVVNPKERKRQLLEDYKEKHGKMPRCNADADL
;
A
#
# COMPACT_ATOMS: atom_id res chain seq x y z
N MET A 1 -24.07 -3.31 6.79
CA MET A 1 -23.25 -3.00 5.61
C MET A 1 -21.90 -2.46 6.05
N LYS A 2 -20.83 -3.04 5.55
CA LYS A 2 -19.49 -2.56 5.86
C LYS A 2 -19.20 -1.31 5.03
N ILE A 3 -18.84 -0.20 5.69
CA ILE A 3 -18.44 1.01 4.97
C ILE A 3 -16.96 0.90 4.66
N TYR A 4 -16.64 0.95 3.38
CA TYR A 4 -15.29 0.94 2.91
C TYR A 4 -14.81 2.37 2.70
N VAL A 5 -13.66 2.72 3.28
CA VAL A 5 -13.06 4.06 3.16
C VAL A 5 -11.75 3.93 2.39
N GLU A 6 -11.69 4.57 1.24
CA GLU A 6 -10.48 4.59 0.43
C GLU A 6 -9.46 5.58 1.00
N ILE A 7 -8.20 5.19 1.02
CA ILE A 7 -7.10 6.03 1.50
C ILE A 7 -6.61 6.94 0.37
N LEU A 8 -6.58 6.40 -0.85
CA LEU A 8 -6.22 7.16 -2.05
C LEU A 8 -7.45 7.36 -2.91
N ASP A 9 -7.51 8.49 -3.61
CA ASP A 9 -8.57 8.76 -4.59
C ASP A 9 -8.20 8.09 -5.91
N GLU A 10 -8.13 6.76 -5.90
CA GLU A 10 -7.71 5.94 -7.02
C GLU A 10 -8.49 4.64 -7.03
N LYS A 11 -8.52 3.96 -8.16
CA LYS A 11 -9.16 2.64 -8.27
C LYS A 11 -8.49 1.63 -7.35
N VAL A 12 -9.30 0.79 -6.73
CA VAL A 12 -8.81 -0.41 -6.05
C VAL A 12 -8.69 -1.52 -7.09
N LEU A 13 -7.50 -2.07 -7.23
CA LEU A 13 -7.17 -3.07 -8.24
C LEU A 13 -6.85 -4.39 -7.56
N VAL A 14 -7.24 -5.51 -8.20
CA VAL A 14 -6.87 -6.85 -7.74
C VAL A 14 -5.36 -7.02 -7.91
N TRP A 15 -4.67 -7.51 -6.88
CA TRP A 15 -3.21 -7.68 -6.93
C TRP A 15 -2.81 -8.64 -8.04
N LEU A 16 -3.41 -9.83 -8.07
CA LEU A 16 -3.12 -10.83 -9.10
C LEU A 16 -3.59 -10.33 -10.47
N GLY A 17 -2.69 -10.30 -11.44
CA GLY A 17 -2.99 -9.91 -12.80
C GLY A 17 -2.88 -8.41 -13.08
N ASN A 18 -2.72 -7.57 -12.07
CA ASN A 18 -2.62 -6.12 -12.26
C ASN A 18 -1.30 -5.54 -11.74
N ALA A 19 -0.83 -5.99 -10.59
CA ALA A 19 0.34 -5.38 -9.94
C ALA A 19 1.61 -5.44 -10.79
N GLN A 20 1.75 -6.46 -11.63
CA GLN A 20 2.93 -6.62 -12.49
C GLN A 20 2.99 -5.60 -13.63
N PHE A 21 1.88 -4.92 -13.92
CA PHE A 21 1.80 -3.95 -15.02
C PHE A 21 1.91 -2.49 -14.57
N VAL A 22 2.24 -2.24 -13.31
CA VAL A 22 2.41 -0.87 -12.83
C VAL A 22 3.58 -0.17 -13.51
N LYS A 23 3.52 1.16 -13.57
CA LYS A 23 4.55 1.96 -14.19
C LYS A 23 5.80 2.07 -13.30
N ALA A 24 6.97 2.23 -13.93
CA ALA A 24 8.25 2.43 -13.26
C ALA A 24 8.41 3.91 -12.89
N LYS A 25 7.59 4.38 -11.93
CA LYS A 25 7.56 5.78 -11.50
C LYS A 25 7.49 5.85 -9.97
N PRO A 26 7.91 7.00 -9.38
CA PRO A 26 7.72 7.23 -7.96
C PRO A 26 6.24 7.20 -7.58
N ALA A 27 5.91 6.50 -6.51
CA ALA A 27 4.53 6.32 -6.10
C ALA A 27 4.39 6.00 -4.62
N VAL A 28 3.20 6.28 -4.11
CA VAL A 28 2.72 5.69 -2.86
C VAL A 28 1.72 4.61 -3.21
N TYR A 29 1.57 3.63 -2.33
CA TYR A 29 0.62 2.55 -2.53
C TYR A 29 0.01 2.11 -1.21
N VAL A 30 -1.16 1.51 -1.31
CA VAL A 30 -1.89 0.95 -0.17
C VAL A 30 -2.23 -0.49 -0.50
N LEU A 31 -1.92 -1.40 0.41
CA LEU A 31 -2.27 -2.81 0.28
C LEU A 31 -3.49 -3.08 1.15
N TYR A 32 -4.44 -3.82 0.61
CA TYR A 32 -5.69 -4.20 1.29
C TYR A 32 -5.81 -5.71 1.36
N ASP A 33 -6.38 -6.22 2.44
CA ASP A 33 -6.69 -7.64 2.55
C ASP A 33 -8.00 -7.98 1.83
N LYS A 34 -8.42 -9.24 1.93
CA LYS A 34 -9.64 -9.72 1.26
C LYS A 34 -10.91 -9.04 1.76
N ASN A 35 -10.87 -8.41 2.94
CA ASN A 35 -12.01 -7.70 3.53
C ASN A 35 -11.97 -6.21 3.20
N LEU A 36 -11.05 -5.77 2.35
CA LEU A 36 -10.81 -4.36 2.01
C LEU A 36 -10.36 -3.52 3.21
N ASP A 37 -9.73 -4.15 4.20
CA ASP A 37 -9.05 -3.43 5.26
C ASP A 37 -7.65 -3.07 4.79
N ALA A 38 -7.26 -1.80 4.97
CA ALA A 38 -5.91 -1.35 4.65
C ALA A 38 -4.93 -2.00 5.62
N ILE A 39 -3.95 -2.71 5.08
CA ILE A 39 -2.96 -3.40 5.91
C ILE A 39 -1.57 -2.79 5.81
N TYR A 40 -1.27 -2.03 4.76
CA TYR A 40 0.05 -1.44 4.60
C TYR A 40 -0.01 -0.22 3.69
N ILE A 41 0.67 0.85 4.09
CA ILE A 41 0.90 2.04 3.27
C ILE A 41 2.41 2.11 3.02
N GLY A 42 2.81 2.12 1.75
CA GLY A 42 4.21 2.14 1.36
C GLY A 42 4.52 3.17 0.30
N GLU A 43 5.79 3.26 -0.03
CA GLU A 43 6.28 4.15 -1.08
C GLU A 43 7.44 3.51 -1.83
N SER A 44 7.69 4.00 -3.04
CA SER A 44 8.84 3.59 -3.82
C SER A 44 9.18 4.67 -4.85
N GLU A 45 10.47 4.83 -5.13
CA GLU A 45 10.92 5.66 -6.25
C GLU A 45 10.65 4.99 -7.60
N ASN A 46 10.43 3.67 -7.60
CA ASN A 46 10.10 2.89 -8.80
C ASN A 46 9.12 1.80 -8.40
N LEU A 47 7.84 2.06 -8.63
CA LEU A 47 6.79 1.15 -8.16
C LEU A 47 6.88 -0.22 -8.82
N ARG A 48 7.24 -0.27 -10.11
CA ARG A 48 7.37 -1.55 -10.81
C ARG A 48 8.43 -2.44 -10.17
N ASP A 49 9.58 -1.86 -9.82
CA ASP A 49 10.65 -2.62 -9.17
C ASP A 49 10.22 -3.08 -7.77
N LYS A 50 9.51 -2.23 -7.03
CA LYS A 50 9.01 -2.58 -5.70
C LYS A 50 8.04 -3.76 -5.78
N PHE A 51 7.08 -3.71 -6.70
CA PHE A 51 6.10 -4.78 -6.85
C PHE A 51 6.74 -6.06 -7.39
N ALA A 52 7.71 -5.94 -8.30
CA ALA A 52 8.47 -7.10 -8.77
C ALA A 52 9.20 -7.79 -7.61
N MET A 53 9.77 -7.01 -6.69
CA MET A 53 10.42 -7.55 -5.51
C MET A 53 9.41 -8.29 -4.61
N TYR A 54 8.19 -7.76 -4.46
CA TYR A 54 7.14 -8.46 -3.72
C TYR A 54 6.79 -9.81 -4.35
N PHE A 55 6.70 -9.88 -5.68
CA PHE A 55 6.46 -11.15 -6.37
C PHE A 55 7.62 -12.12 -6.17
N ASN A 56 8.86 -11.66 -6.30
CA ASN A 56 10.04 -12.51 -6.22
C ASN A 56 10.34 -13.01 -4.81
N THR A 57 9.88 -12.30 -3.78
CA THR A 57 10.17 -12.63 -2.38
C THR A 57 8.94 -13.03 -1.59
N ASN A 58 7.77 -13.19 -2.26
CA ASN A 58 6.49 -13.43 -1.60
C ASN A 58 6.27 -12.40 -0.49
N PHE A 59 6.25 -11.11 -0.88
CA PHE A 59 6.09 -9.98 0.04
C PHE A 59 7.16 -9.95 1.14
N GLU A 60 8.42 -10.12 0.75
CA GLU A 60 9.56 -10.09 1.69
C GLU A 60 9.46 -11.16 2.77
N ASN A 61 8.76 -12.27 2.48
CA ASN A 61 8.46 -13.31 3.46
C ASN A 61 7.71 -12.77 4.70
N ASP A 62 6.99 -11.67 4.55
CA ASP A 62 6.22 -11.07 5.63
C ASP A 62 4.80 -11.64 5.62
N PRO A 63 4.43 -12.49 6.60
CA PRO A 63 3.08 -13.08 6.65
C PRO A 63 1.97 -12.04 6.68
N CYS A 64 2.23 -10.87 7.25
CA CYS A 64 1.24 -9.79 7.27
C CYS A 64 0.95 -9.27 5.86
N LYS A 65 1.98 -8.92 5.09
CA LYS A 65 1.83 -8.42 3.72
C LYS A 65 1.34 -9.49 2.76
N GLN A 66 1.59 -10.78 3.05
CA GLN A 66 1.10 -11.88 2.23
C GLN A 66 -0.43 -11.97 2.17
N LYS A 67 -1.12 -11.27 3.07
CA LYS A 67 -2.59 -11.20 3.06
C LYS A 67 -3.13 -10.22 2.03
N THR A 68 -2.28 -9.56 1.27
CA THR A 68 -2.70 -8.61 0.24
C THR A 68 -3.59 -9.27 -0.80
N HIS A 69 -4.75 -8.66 -1.06
CA HIS A 69 -5.69 -9.09 -2.07
C HIS A 69 -5.90 -8.03 -3.14
N THR A 70 -5.99 -6.77 -2.73
CA THR A 70 -6.15 -5.61 -3.62
C THR A 70 -5.19 -4.50 -3.23
N TYR A 71 -5.04 -3.52 -4.10
CA TYR A 71 -4.16 -2.39 -3.83
C TYR A 71 -4.66 -1.14 -4.53
N GLN A 72 -4.19 0.01 -4.03
CA GLN A 72 -4.26 1.29 -4.72
C GLN A 72 -2.86 1.83 -4.91
N ARG A 73 -2.68 2.68 -5.91
CA ARG A 73 -1.42 3.40 -6.10
C ARG A 73 -1.69 4.79 -6.61
N ALA A 74 -0.81 5.73 -6.26
CA ALA A 74 -0.83 7.08 -6.81
C ALA A 74 0.60 7.49 -7.14
N PHE A 75 0.83 7.94 -8.36
CA PHE A 75 2.15 8.42 -8.79
C PHE A 75 2.34 9.84 -8.28
N VAL A 76 3.42 10.06 -7.53
CA VAL A 76 3.69 11.35 -6.86
C VAL A 76 5.18 11.69 -6.97
N VAL A 77 5.50 12.98 -6.88
CA VAL A 77 6.88 13.46 -6.99
C VAL A 77 7.70 13.13 -5.74
N ASN A 78 7.10 13.24 -4.56
CA ASN A 78 7.76 13.01 -3.27
C ASN A 78 7.08 11.86 -2.52
N PRO A 79 7.37 10.59 -2.91
CA PRO A 79 6.65 9.47 -2.31
C PRO A 79 6.91 9.31 -0.80
N LYS A 80 8.11 9.58 -0.30
CA LYS A 80 8.40 9.47 1.13
C LYS A 80 7.56 10.42 1.96
N GLU A 81 7.49 11.67 1.52
CA GLU A 81 6.69 12.68 2.23
C GLU A 81 5.21 12.36 2.15
N ARG A 82 4.74 11.91 1.00
CA ARG A 82 3.34 11.55 0.82
C ARG A 82 2.96 10.35 1.68
N LYS A 83 3.83 9.33 1.75
CA LYS A 83 3.63 8.18 2.64
C LYS A 83 3.49 8.65 4.09
N ARG A 84 4.38 9.54 4.54
CA ARG A 84 4.35 10.05 5.91
C ARG A 84 3.01 10.74 6.22
N GLN A 85 2.54 11.58 5.31
CA GLN A 85 1.24 12.25 5.47
C GLN A 85 0.09 11.24 5.55
N LEU A 86 0.10 10.24 4.69
CA LEU A 86 -0.94 9.21 4.68
C LEU A 86 -0.96 8.42 5.97
N LEU A 87 0.22 8.08 6.51
CA LEU A 87 0.32 7.33 7.76
C LEU A 87 -0.13 8.18 8.96
N GLU A 88 0.23 9.45 8.99
CA GLU A 88 -0.23 10.36 10.04
C GLU A 88 -1.75 10.51 10.02
N ASP A 89 -2.34 10.70 8.85
CA ASP A 89 -3.79 10.79 8.68
C ASP A 89 -4.48 9.51 9.13
N TYR A 90 -3.93 8.36 8.74
CA TYR A 90 -4.48 7.06 9.12
C TYR A 90 -4.46 6.88 10.64
N LYS A 91 -3.32 7.18 11.26
CA LYS A 91 -3.17 7.06 12.72
C LYS A 91 -4.11 8.00 13.46
N GLU A 92 -4.31 9.22 12.95
CA GLU A 92 -5.24 10.19 13.53
C GLU A 92 -6.68 9.67 13.48
N LYS A 93 -7.09 9.10 12.34
CA LYS A 93 -8.46 8.61 12.15
C LYS A 93 -8.74 7.31 12.87
N HIS A 94 -7.77 6.43 12.99
CA HIS A 94 -7.96 5.06 13.48
C HIS A 94 -7.29 4.78 14.83
N GLY A 95 -6.48 5.73 15.33
CA GLY A 95 -5.78 5.56 16.60
C GLY A 95 -4.59 4.61 16.55
N LYS A 96 -4.24 4.10 15.38
CA LYS A 96 -3.14 3.14 15.20
C LYS A 96 -2.69 3.14 13.75
N MET A 97 -1.51 2.56 13.49
CA MET A 97 -0.98 2.33 12.15
C MET A 97 -1.73 1.19 11.45
N PRO A 98 -1.70 1.12 10.11
CA PRO A 98 -2.14 -0.09 9.41
C PRO A 98 -1.38 -1.30 9.94
N ARG A 99 -2.05 -2.45 9.98
CA ARG A 99 -1.59 -3.66 10.66
C ARG A 99 -0.17 -4.10 10.31
N CYS A 100 0.26 -3.91 9.06
CA CYS A 100 1.58 -4.33 8.59
C CYS A 100 2.64 -3.24 8.66
N ASN A 101 2.26 -2.00 8.98
CA ASN A 101 3.21 -0.91 9.19
C ASN A 101 3.73 -0.94 10.62
N ALA A 102 5.01 -0.54 10.80
CA ALA A 102 5.60 -0.31 12.10
C ALA A 102 5.63 1.18 12.43
N ASP A 103 5.73 1.55 13.70
CA ASP A 103 5.85 2.96 14.09
C ASP A 103 7.06 3.63 13.45
N ALA A 104 8.13 2.86 13.19
CA ALA A 104 9.31 3.36 12.49
C ALA A 104 9.05 3.76 11.04
N ASP A 105 7.91 3.40 10.48
CA ASP A 105 7.55 3.79 9.11
C ASP A 105 7.14 5.26 8.99
N LEU A 106 6.87 5.91 10.11
CA LEU A 106 6.55 7.35 10.11
C LEU A 106 7.76 8.22 9.85
#